data_eb0d959138796e8ec34f1ddfd0331c32
#
_entry.id   eb0d959138796e8ec34f1ddfd0331c32
#
_cell.length_a   1.000
_cell.length_b   1.000
_cell.length_c   1.000
_cell.angle_alpha   90.00
_cell.angle_beta   90.00
_cell.angle_gamma   90.00
#
_symmetry.space_group_name_H-M   'P 1'
#
loop_
_entity.id
_entity.type
_entity.pdbx_description
1 polymer ?
#
loop_
_entity_poly.entity_id
_entity_poly.type
_entity_poly.pdbx_seq_one_letter_code
_entity_poly.pdbx_strand_id
1 'polypeptide(L)'
;MLRRIDLRSGRLGTKIEVECPSGADAEAILSHYLAGKKMVDDVDPAFLARVLGGNSCATLEEAANEAGLLAGYDRSETITQEHFMKAVLSTVHGIPEAVIDMSKMESAATQKCLYTAYHEAGHVVVSEIIDPGSTTLATVFRKRKSRFGGFVLSQHSDANLVKMQQAKILVSLGSKAAQEQKFDIMDSGAESDLADAFGHAKELVEDSCYCGFNLYRDGYGASEDLKSRIEQVTAAEIERYYRKAKEILSANMDFLDAMANCLLEKGVLTMYDIADIKKTCNIVSVPM
;
A
#
# COMPACT_ATOMS: atom_id res chain seq x y z
N MET A 1 -7.11 -8.15 -27.23
CA MET A 1 -6.42 -6.89 -27.55
C MET A 1 -6.67 -6.55 -29.01
N LEU A 2 -7.43 -5.47 -29.32
CA LEU A 2 -7.72 -5.04 -30.69
C LEU A 2 -6.43 -4.56 -31.36
N ARG A 3 -6.23 -4.94 -32.63
CA ARG A 3 -5.06 -4.48 -33.36
C ARG A 3 -5.19 -2.99 -33.70
N ARG A 4 -4.10 -2.25 -33.70
CA ARG A 4 -4.04 -0.80 -34.04
C ARG A 4 -4.76 -0.44 -35.37
N ILE A 5 -4.87 -1.40 -36.30
CA ILE A 5 -5.54 -1.25 -37.57
C ILE A 5 -7.07 -1.18 -37.45
N ASP A 6 -7.64 -1.77 -36.43
CA ASP A 6 -9.11 -1.80 -36.19
C ASP A 6 -9.66 -0.49 -35.66
N LEU A 7 -8.77 0.37 -35.12
CA LEU A 7 -9.08 1.69 -34.53
C LEU A 7 -8.97 2.84 -35.52
N ARG A 8 -8.79 2.58 -36.82
CA ARG A 8 -8.72 3.63 -37.85
C ARG A 8 -10.11 4.22 -38.12
N SER A 9 -10.14 5.52 -38.42
CA SER A 9 -11.33 6.23 -38.89
C SER A 9 -11.97 5.46 -40.08
N GLY A 10 -13.29 5.27 -40.05
CA GLY A 10 -14.04 4.53 -41.04
C GLY A 10 -14.30 3.05 -40.70
N ARG A 11 -13.77 2.53 -39.55
CA ARG A 11 -14.09 1.18 -39.03
C ARG A 11 -14.76 1.28 -37.65
N LEU A 12 -14.00 1.38 -36.57
CA LEU A 12 -14.54 1.62 -35.23
C LEU A 12 -14.36 3.11 -34.92
N GLY A 13 -15.36 3.92 -35.24
CA GLY A 13 -15.29 5.38 -35.20
C GLY A 13 -15.38 5.96 -33.78
N THR A 14 -15.92 5.19 -32.82
CA THR A 14 -16.06 5.62 -31.42
C THR A 14 -15.28 4.68 -30.54
N LYS A 15 -14.36 5.24 -29.74
CA LYS A 15 -13.62 4.54 -28.70
C LYS A 15 -14.14 5.02 -27.36
N ILE A 16 -14.68 4.12 -26.58
CA ILE A 16 -15.06 4.36 -25.18
C ILE A 16 -14.03 3.64 -24.32
N GLU A 17 -13.35 4.39 -23.46
CA GLU A 17 -12.44 3.85 -22.48
C GLU A 17 -13.22 3.63 -21.18
N VAL A 18 -13.17 2.41 -20.65
CA VAL A 18 -13.79 2.05 -19.38
C VAL A 18 -12.67 1.77 -18.41
N GLU A 19 -12.53 2.63 -17.43
CA GLU A 19 -11.53 2.49 -16.38
C GLU A 19 -11.95 1.43 -15.34
N CYS A 20 -10.99 0.98 -14.53
CA CYS A 20 -11.30 0.11 -13.41
C CYS A 20 -12.10 0.87 -12.36
N PRO A 21 -13.13 0.24 -11.74
CA PRO A 21 -13.94 0.88 -10.73
C PRO A 21 -13.12 1.21 -9.46
N SER A 22 -13.45 2.31 -8.82
CA SER A 22 -12.87 2.74 -7.56
C SER A 22 -13.90 3.41 -6.67
N GLY A 23 -13.63 3.47 -5.36
CA GLY A 23 -14.52 4.13 -4.40
C GLY A 23 -15.95 3.60 -4.46
N ALA A 24 -16.93 4.49 -4.61
CA ALA A 24 -18.37 4.17 -4.60
C ALA A 24 -18.78 3.21 -5.75
N ASP A 25 -18.11 3.29 -6.91
CA ASP A 25 -18.43 2.39 -8.02
C ASP A 25 -18.01 0.95 -7.70
N ALA A 26 -16.82 0.77 -7.12
CA ALA A 26 -16.35 -0.55 -6.68
C ALA A 26 -17.24 -1.11 -5.56
N GLU A 27 -17.69 -0.28 -4.63
CA GLU A 27 -18.62 -0.66 -3.55
C GLU A 27 -19.97 -1.12 -4.12
N ALA A 28 -20.55 -0.38 -5.07
CA ALA A 28 -21.81 -0.75 -5.71
C ALA A 28 -21.71 -2.07 -6.48
N ILE A 29 -20.59 -2.29 -7.21
CA ILE A 29 -20.32 -3.52 -7.95
C ILE A 29 -20.14 -4.70 -6.99
N LEU A 30 -19.35 -4.54 -5.92
CA LEU A 30 -19.21 -5.56 -4.90
C LEU A 30 -20.53 -5.91 -4.24
N SER A 31 -21.32 -4.91 -3.86
CA SER A 31 -22.66 -5.11 -3.29
C SER A 31 -23.56 -5.94 -4.23
N HIS A 32 -23.44 -5.73 -5.54
CA HIS A 32 -24.15 -6.56 -6.53
C HIS A 32 -23.69 -8.01 -6.51
N TYR A 33 -22.37 -8.28 -6.51
CA TYR A 33 -21.86 -9.65 -6.45
C TYR A 33 -22.10 -10.37 -5.11
N LEU A 34 -22.25 -9.59 -4.03
CA LEU A 34 -22.58 -10.09 -2.70
C LEU A 34 -24.07 -10.36 -2.51
N ALA A 35 -24.94 -9.75 -3.35
CA ALA A 35 -26.38 -9.94 -3.26
C ALA A 35 -26.76 -11.43 -3.34
N GLY A 36 -27.51 -11.88 -2.35
CA GLY A 36 -27.96 -13.29 -2.24
C GLY A 36 -26.94 -14.27 -1.65
N LYS A 37 -25.71 -13.81 -1.32
CA LYS A 37 -24.77 -14.63 -0.53
C LYS A 37 -25.09 -14.48 0.97
N LYS A 38 -24.98 -15.59 1.71
CA LYS A 38 -25.15 -15.55 3.17
C LYS A 38 -23.84 -15.06 3.79
N MET A 39 -23.87 -13.89 4.38
CA MET A 39 -22.73 -13.26 5.05
C MET A 39 -23.05 -12.99 6.51
N VAL A 40 -22.03 -12.88 7.33
CA VAL A 40 -22.13 -12.33 8.68
C VAL A 40 -22.13 -10.80 8.62
N ASP A 41 -22.62 -10.15 9.68
CA ASP A 41 -22.76 -8.69 9.74
C ASP A 41 -21.41 -7.95 9.78
N ASP A 42 -20.29 -8.65 9.97
CA ASP A 42 -18.94 -8.07 10.01
C ASP A 42 -18.36 -7.79 8.60
N VAL A 43 -18.98 -8.29 7.54
CA VAL A 43 -18.54 -8.06 6.17
C VAL A 43 -18.90 -6.63 5.74
N ASP A 44 -17.89 -5.80 5.55
CA ASP A 44 -18.04 -4.41 5.13
C ASP A 44 -17.70 -4.23 3.63
N PRO A 45 -18.73 -3.99 2.76
CA PRO A 45 -18.50 -3.76 1.33
C PRO A 45 -17.63 -2.51 1.04
N ALA A 46 -17.73 -1.46 1.86
CA ALA A 46 -16.94 -0.25 1.69
C ALA A 46 -15.45 -0.51 1.96
N PHE A 47 -15.13 -1.30 2.98
CA PHE A 47 -13.77 -1.75 3.23
C PHE A 47 -13.24 -2.62 2.08
N LEU A 48 -14.04 -3.59 1.61
CA LEU A 48 -13.66 -4.44 0.49
C LEU A 48 -13.43 -3.63 -0.79
N ALA A 49 -14.24 -2.59 -1.04
CA ALA A 49 -14.06 -1.68 -2.15
C ALA A 49 -12.73 -0.90 -2.06
N ARG A 50 -12.30 -0.53 -0.85
CA ARG A 50 -11.00 0.12 -0.64
C ARG A 50 -9.83 -0.85 -0.91
N VAL A 51 -9.94 -2.09 -0.45
CA VAL A 51 -8.88 -3.12 -0.67
C VAL A 51 -8.81 -3.54 -2.14
N LEU A 52 -9.94 -3.62 -2.82
CA LEU A 52 -10.07 -4.09 -4.22
C LEU A 52 -10.11 -2.94 -5.24
N GLY A 53 -10.12 -1.68 -4.82
CA GLY A 53 -10.18 -0.53 -5.71
C GLY A 53 -9.07 -0.52 -6.74
N GLY A 54 -9.39 -0.08 -7.96
CA GLY A 54 -8.46 -0.08 -9.08
C GLY A 54 -8.27 -1.43 -9.79
N ASN A 55 -8.93 -2.50 -9.31
CA ASN A 55 -8.98 -3.78 -10.00
C ASN A 55 -10.19 -3.86 -10.95
N SER A 56 -10.15 -4.79 -11.91
CA SER A 56 -11.26 -4.99 -12.85
C SER A 56 -12.51 -5.56 -12.17
N CYS A 57 -13.70 -5.33 -12.76
CA CYS A 57 -14.93 -5.95 -12.27
C CYS A 57 -14.83 -7.48 -12.15
N ALA A 58 -14.12 -8.13 -13.08
CA ALA A 58 -13.88 -9.56 -13.03
C ALA A 58 -13.06 -9.98 -11.80
N THR A 59 -12.07 -9.17 -11.40
CA THR A 59 -11.30 -9.43 -10.18
C THR A 59 -12.15 -9.25 -8.90
N LEU A 60 -13.06 -8.26 -8.90
CA LEU A 60 -13.99 -8.07 -7.79
C LEU A 60 -14.94 -9.27 -7.64
N GLU A 61 -15.46 -9.77 -8.78
CA GLU A 61 -16.30 -10.96 -8.83
C GLU A 61 -15.54 -12.21 -8.38
N GLU A 62 -14.32 -12.41 -8.87
CA GLU A 62 -13.45 -13.52 -8.49
C GLU A 62 -13.21 -13.55 -6.98
N ALA A 63 -12.85 -12.42 -6.36
CA ALA A 63 -12.65 -12.32 -4.92
C ALA A 63 -13.94 -12.66 -4.13
N ALA A 64 -15.11 -12.19 -4.60
CA ALA A 64 -16.39 -12.49 -3.97
C ALA A 64 -16.79 -13.98 -4.08
N ASN A 65 -16.46 -14.63 -5.19
CA ASN A 65 -16.71 -16.04 -5.41
C ASN A 65 -15.74 -16.93 -4.61
N GLU A 66 -14.45 -16.56 -4.59
CA GLU A 66 -13.42 -17.26 -3.82
C GLU A 66 -13.72 -17.24 -2.32
N ALA A 67 -14.16 -16.10 -1.78
CA ALA A 67 -14.61 -16.02 -0.39
C ALA A 67 -15.73 -17.01 -0.08
N GLY A 68 -16.67 -17.21 -1.01
CA GLY A 68 -17.72 -18.21 -0.90
C GLY A 68 -17.18 -19.65 -0.94
N LEU A 69 -16.19 -19.93 -1.80
CA LEU A 69 -15.54 -21.24 -1.86
C LEU A 69 -14.80 -21.57 -0.56
N LEU A 70 -14.05 -20.59 -0.01
CA LEU A 70 -13.34 -20.75 1.26
C LEU A 70 -14.31 -21.03 2.41
N ALA A 71 -15.44 -20.31 2.50
CA ALA A 71 -16.46 -20.59 3.48
C ALA A 71 -17.02 -22.04 3.33
N GLY A 72 -17.18 -22.51 2.10
CA GLY A 72 -17.58 -23.89 1.81
C GLY A 72 -16.54 -24.91 2.26
N TYR A 73 -15.25 -24.68 2.04
CA TYR A 73 -14.16 -25.54 2.53
C TYR A 73 -14.11 -25.61 4.05
N ASP A 74 -14.33 -24.46 4.72
CA ASP A 74 -14.37 -24.37 6.18
C ASP A 74 -15.69 -24.91 6.77
N ARG A 75 -16.61 -25.37 5.91
CA ARG A 75 -17.98 -25.81 6.27
C ARG A 75 -18.76 -24.75 7.06
N SER A 76 -18.49 -23.49 6.79
CA SER A 76 -19.22 -22.36 7.35
C SER A 76 -20.51 -22.14 6.59
N GLU A 77 -21.62 -21.87 7.30
CA GLU A 77 -22.90 -21.54 6.68
C GLU A 77 -22.94 -20.09 6.13
N THR A 78 -21.97 -19.26 6.53
CA THR A 78 -21.88 -17.85 6.19
C THR A 78 -20.46 -17.45 5.79
N ILE A 79 -20.35 -16.49 4.90
CA ILE A 79 -19.08 -15.87 4.52
C ILE A 79 -18.72 -14.82 5.58
N THR A 80 -17.49 -14.88 6.09
CA THR A 80 -16.96 -13.93 7.08
C THR A 80 -15.99 -12.95 6.42
N GLN A 81 -15.65 -11.87 7.12
CA GLN A 81 -14.60 -10.95 6.70
C GLN A 81 -13.25 -11.67 6.51
N GLU A 82 -12.95 -12.68 7.33
CA GLU A 82 -11.73 -13.48 7.19
C GLU A 82 -11.68 -14.27 5.87
N HIS A 83 -12.80 -14.86 5.43
CA HIS A 83 -12.88 -15.52 4.13
C HIS A 83 -12.57 -14.54 2.99
N PHE A 84 -13.11 -13.30 3.06
CA PHE A 84 -12.80 -12.27 2.08
C PHE A 84 -11.34 -11.87 2.11
N MET A 85 -10.75 -11.71 3.28
CA MET A 85 -9.33 -11.36 3.39
C MET A 85 -8.43 -12.43 2.77
N LYS A 86 -8.70 -13.71 3.06
CA LYS A 86 -8.00 -14.83 2.42
C LYS A 86 -8.18 -14.83 0.91
N ALA A 87 -9.41 -14.63 0.43
CA ALA A 87 -9.71 -14.55 -0.99
C ALA A 87 -8.94 -13.41 -1.69
N VAL A 88 -8.94 -12.20 -1.12
CA VAL A 88 -8.22 -11.05 -1.68
C VAL A 88 -6.71 -11.30 -1.70
N LEU A 89 -6.15 -11.82 -0.62
CA LEU A 89 -4.71 -12.10 -0.53
C LEU A 89 -4.28 -13.15 -1.56
N SER A 90 -5.12 -14.16 -1.83
CA SER A 90 -4.82 -15.20 -2.82
C SER A 90 -5.05 -14.74 -4.26
N THR A 91 -6.22 -14.19 -4.57
CA THR A 91 -6.61 -13.85 -5.96
C THR A 91 -5.91 -12.59 -6.46
N VAL A 92 -5.89 -11.52 -5.67
CA VAL A 92 -5.33 -10.22 -6.08
C VAL A 92 -3.82 -10.16 -5.88
N HIS A 93 -3.35 -10.62 -4.73
CA HIS A 93 -1.94 -10.50 -4.36
C HIS A 93 -1.13 -11.77 -4.61
N GLY A 94 -1.78 -12.88 -4.99
CA GLY A 94 -1.13 -14.13 -5.36
C GLY A 94 -0.40 -14.79 -4.19
N ILE A 95 -0.87 -14.58 -2.96
CA ILE A 95 -0.33 -15.23 -1.76
C ILE A 95 -0.96 -16.62 -1.67
N PRO A 96 -0.19 -17.72 -1.62
CA PRO A 96 -0.76 -19.06 -1.51
C PRO A 96 -1.56 -19.23 -0.22
N GLU A 97 -2.76 -19.83 -0.30
CA GLU A 97 -3.62 -20.10 0.87
C GLU A 97 -2.89 -20.81 2.00
N ALA A 98 -2.05 -21.80 1.67
CA ALA A 98 -1.26 -22.53 2.65
C ALA A 98 -0.32 -21.64 3.50
N VAL A 99 -0.06 -20.38 3.04
CA VAL A 99 0.77 -19.39 3.74
C VAL A 99 -0.11 -18.46 4.59
N ILE A 100 -1.40 -18.30 4.23
CA ILE A 100 -2.35 -17.42 4.92
C ILE A 100 -2.97 -18.08 6.15
N ASP A 101 -2.34 -19.10 6.70
CA ASP A 101 -2.82 -19.73 7.93
C ASP A 101 -2.42 -18.87 9.14
N MET A 102 -3.31 -17.96 9.49
CA MET A 102 -3.12 -17.03 10.60
C MET A 102 -2.99 -17.73 11.96
N SER A 103 -3.46 -18.99 12.07
CA SER A 103 -3.35 -19.77 13.30
C SER A 103 -1.94 -20.34 13.55
N LYS A 104 -1.08 -20.34 12.56
CA LYS A 104 0.29 -20.90 12.63
C LYS A 104 1.39 -19.83 12.80
N MET A 105 1.04 -18.56 12.90
CA MET A 105 2.03 -17.47 13.07
C MET A 105 2.78 -17.53 14.40
N GLU A 106 2.20 -18.12 15.45
CA GLU A 106 2.84 -18.26 16.78
C GLU A 106 4.19 -19.01 16.78
N SER A 107 4.45 -19.83 15.76
CA SER A 107 5.72 -20.59 15.66
C SER A 107 6.79 -19.94 14.76
N ALA A 108 6.45 -18.88 14.05
CA ALA A 108 7.29 -18.29 13.01
C ALA A 108 8.03 -17.00 13.43
N ALA A 109 8.27 -16.77 14.71
CA ALA A 109 9.07 -15.66 15.23
C ALA A 109 10.57 -15.81 14.84
N THR A 110 10.83 -16.01 13.54
CA THR A 110 12.17 -15.89 13.02
C THR A 110 12.56 -14.41 12.96
N GLN A 111 13.83 -14.11 13.17
CA GLN A 111 14.37 -12.75 13.06
C GLN A 111 13.96 -12.07 11.74
N LYS A 112 13.79 -12.84 10.66
CA LYS A 112 13.31 -12.35 9.37
C LYS A 112 11.85 -11.86 9.43
N CYS A 113 10.96 -12.56 10.12
CA CYS A 113 9.56 -12.11 10.30
C CYS A 113 9.50 -10.83 11.11
N LEU A 114 10.34 -10.72 12.14
CA LEU A 114 10.46 -9.52 12.96
C LEU A 114 10.91 -8.31 12.11
N TYR A 115 11.94 -8.48 11.28
CA TYR A 115 12.39 -7.39 10.39
C TYR A 115 11.30 -6.97 9.39
N THR A 116 10.58 -7.93 8.81
CA THR A 116 9.46 -7.64 7.91
C THR A 116 8.34 -6.90 8.64
N ALA A 117 7.97 -7.33 9.86
CA ALA A 117 6.90 -6.67 10.61
C ALA A 117 7.23 -5.21 10.94
N TYR A 118 8.47 -4.90 11.35
CA TYR A 118 8.89 -3.51 11.56
C TYR A 118 9.02 -2.71 10.29
N HIS A 119 9.39 -3.34 9.17
CA HIS A 119 9.41 -2.73 7.85
C HIS A 119 8.00 -2.26 7.47
N GLU A 120 7.01 -3.17 7.49
CA GLU A 120 5.63 -2.84 7.14
C GLU A 120 4.99 -1.87 8.17
N ALA A 121 5.29 -2.05 9.46
CA ALA A 121 4.84 -1.12 10.49
C ALA A 121 5.40 0.30 10.27
N GLY A 122 6.62 0.43 9.77
CA GLY A 122 7.21 1.73 9.41
C GLY A 122 6.40 2.47 8.34
N HIS A 123 5.99 1.78 7.29
CA HIS A 123 5.08 2.33 6.28
C HIS A 123 3.75 2.76 6.89
N VAL A 124 3.12 1.89 7.70
CA VAL A 124 1.84 2.17 8.35
C VAL A 124 1.92 3.39 9.24
N VAL A 125 2.90 3.46 10.15
CA VAL A 125 3.02 4.56 11.10
C VAL A 125 3.24 5.88 10.39
N VAL A 126 4.15 5.95 9.43
CA VAL A 126 4.38 7.18 8.67
C VAL A 126 3.12 7.59 7.92
N SER A 127 2.45 6.65 7.23
CA SER A 127 1.20 6.89 6.50
C SER A 127 0.12 7.47 7.42
N GLU A 128 -0.10 6.86 8.59
CA GLU A 128 -1.15 7.24 9.55
C GLU A 128 -0.86 8.54 10.32
N ILE A 129 0.40 8.95 10.43
CA ILE A 129 0.77 10.24 11.05
C ILE A 129 0.58 11.39 10.07
N ILE A 130 0.94 11.21 8.80
CA ILE A 130 0.83 12.26 7.79
C ILE A 130 -0.58 12.38 7.21
N ASP A 131 -1.30 11.27 7.08
CA ASP A 131 -2.65 11.19 6.51
C ASP A 131 -3.48 10.13 7.26
N PRO A 132 -4.10 10.50 8.39
CA PRO A 132 -4.84 9.57 9.25
C PRO A 132 -5.98 8.86 8.51
N GLY A 133 -5.98 7.52 8.57
CA GLY A 133 -6.96 6.67 7.90
C GLY A 133 -6.62 6.36 6.44
N SER A 134 -5.43 6.71 5.98
CA SER A 134 -4.95 6.40 4.64
C SER A 134 -4.61 4.93 4.44
N THR A 135 -4.19 4.23 5.50
CA THR A 135 -3.83 2.81 5.42
C THR A 135 -5.06 1.93 5.46
N THR A 136 -5.25 1.12 4.43
CA THR A 136 -6.37 0.18 4.31
C THR A 136 -6.00 -1.21 4.85
N LEU A 137 -4.79 -1.68 4.53
CA LEU A 137 -4.32 -3.02 4.85
C LEU A 137 -2.79 -3.01 5.00
N ALA A 138 -2.27 -3.78 5.95
CA ALA A 138 -0.86 -4.13 6.04
C ALA A 138 -0.71 -5.63 6.27
N THR A 139 0.32 -6.27 5.70
CA THR A 139 0.55 -7.71 5.89
C THR A 139 2.03 -8.05 5.83
N VAL A 140 2.43 -9.05 6.59
CA VAL A 140 3.77 -9.66 6.52
C VAL A 140 3.85 -10.81 5.51
N PHE A 141 2.73 -11.18 4.89
CA PHE A 141 2.70 -12.26 3.90
C PHE A 141 3.32 -11.83 2.58
N ARG A 142 4.19 -12.66 2.06
CA ARG A 142 4.95 -12.38 0.85
C ARG A 142 4.15 -12.71 -0.42
N LYS A 143 4.05 -11.76 -1.35
CA LYS A 143 3.54 -12.03 -2.71
C LYS A 143 4.39 -13.10 -3.40
N ARG A 144 3.76 -14.00 -4.17
CA ARG A 144 4.41 -15.16 -4.82
C ARG A 144 5.66 -14.81 -5.64
N LYS A 145 5.69 -13.64 -6.28
CA LYS A 145 6.78 -13.20 -7.14
C LYS A 145 7.71 -12.17 -6.48
N SER A 146 7.45 -11.77 -5.25
CA SER A 146 8.29 -10.78 -4.55
C SER A 146 9.51 -11.45 -3.92
N ARG A 147 10.66 -10.77 -3.96
CA ARG A 147 11.87 -11.15 -3.20
C ARG A 147 11.72 -10.82 -1.72
N PHE A 148 10.89 -9.83 -1.40
CA PHE A 148 10.68 -9.30 -0.05
C PHE A 148 9.34 -9.76 0.50
N GLY A 149 9.21 -9.81 1.83
CA GLY A 149 7.98 -10.17 2.51
C GLY A 149 7.15 -8.93 2.83
N GLY A 150 5.83 -9.11 2.88
CA GLY A 150 4.92 -8.05 3.28
C GLY A 150 4.55 -7.05 2.20
N PHE A 151 3.56 -6.23 2.50
CA PHE A 151 3.19 -5.00 1.80
C PHE A 151 2.13 -4.21 2.59
N VAL A 152 2.03 -2.93 2.31
CA VAL A 152 1.00 -2.02 2.82
C VAL A 152 0.19 -1.47 1.66
N LEU A 153 -1.14 -1.40 1.83
CA LEU A 153 -2.05 -0.70 0.94
C LEU A 153 -2.46 0.61 1.61
N SER A 154 -1.97 1.71 1.10
CA SER A 154 -2.34 3.06 1.53
C SER A 154 -2.88 3.87 0.36
N GLN A 155 -3.89 4.69 0.62
CA GLN A 155 -4.49 5.60 -0.35
C GLN A 155 -4.38 7.02 0.21
N HIS A 156 -3.52 7.82 -0.40
CA HIS A 156 -3.39 9.23 -0.08
C HIS A 156 -4.20 10.03 -1.09
N SER A 157 -5.18 10.78 -0.61
CA SER A 157 -6.03 11.64 -1.42
C SER A 157 -5.82 13.09 -1.05
N ASP A 158 -4.85 13.76 -1.65
CA ASP A 158 -4.76 15.21 -1.60
C ASP A 158 -4.95 15.76 -3.02
N ALA A 159 -5.78 16.82 -3.15
CA ALA A 159 -5.92 17.57 -4.40
C ALA A 159 -4.61 18.29 -4.78
N ASN A 160 -3.69 18.45 -3.83
CA ASN A 160 -2.37 19.00 -4.05
C ASN A 160 -1.38 17.89 -4.41
N LEU A 161 -1.05 17.76 -5.69
CA LEU A 161 -0.11 16.75 -6.19
C LEU A 161 1.26 16.78 -5.50
N VAL A 162 1.76 17.97 -5.14
CA VAL A 162 3.04 18.12 -4.42
C VAL A 162 2.97 17.43 -3.05
N LYS A 163 1.92 17.71 -2.27
CA LYS A 163 1.73 17.07 -0.96
C LYS A 163 1.57 15.55 -1.09
N MET A 164 0.85 15.10 -2.10
CA MET A 164 0.68 13.67 -2.37
C MET A 164 2.03 13.01 -2.69
N GLN A 165 2.89 13.63 -3.51
CA GLN A 165 4.25 13.13 -3.79
C GLN A 165 5.12 13.11 -2.53
N GLN A 166 5.07 14.18 -1.72
CA GLN A 166 5.78 14.25 -0.45
C GLN A 166 5.37 13.13 0.52
N ALA A 167 4.05 12.86 0.62
CA ALA A 167 3.53 11.76 1.42
C ALA A 167 4.08 10.41 0.95
N LYS A 168 4.05 10.14 -0.36
CA LYS A 168 4.59 8.91 -0.94
C LYS A 168 6.08 8.72 -0.65
N ILE A 169 6.89 9.79 -0.77
CA ILE A 169 8.32 9.75 -0.42
C ILE A 169 8.50 9.36 1.05
N LEU A 170 7.78 10.05 1.96
CA LEU A 170 7.88 9.79 3.39
C LEU A 170 7.48 8.35 3.75
N VAL A 171 6.36 7.86 3.21
CA VAL A 171 5.87 6.49 3.45
C VAL A 171 6.87 5.47 2.93
N SER A 172 7.40 5.65 1.71
CA SER A 172 8.40 4.73 1.16
C SER A 172 9.68 4.66 2.00
N LEU A 173 10.12 5.79 2.57
CA LEU A 173 11.30 5.83 3.43
C LEU A 173 11.04 5.34 4.87
N GLY A 174 9.76 5.23 5.27
CA GLY A 174 9.35 4.83 6.61
C GLY A 174 9.82 3.44 7.00
N SER A 175 9.78 2.48 6.08
CA SER A 175 10.23 1.10 6.31
C SER A 175 11.70 1.01 6.71
N LYS A 176 12.56 1.67 5.93
CA LYS A 176 14.00 1.70 6.18
C LYS A 176 14.33 2.42 7.50
N ALA A 177 13.66 3.54 7.74
CA ALA A 177 13.85 4.31 8.97
C ALA A 177 13.43 3.51 10.22
N ALA A 178 12.34 2.74 10.14
CA ALA A 178 11.88 1.87 11.22
C ALA A 178 12.90 0.76 11.56
N GLN A 179 13.42 0.09 10.55
CA GLN A 179 14.43 -0.96 10.73
C GLN A 179 15.73 -0.41 11.31
N GLU A 180 16.20 0.73 10.82
CA GLU A 180 17.41 1.38 11.36
C GLU A 180 17.23 1.76 12.83
N GLN A 181 16.11 2.41 13.19
CA GLN A 181 15.87 2.84 14.57
C GLN A 181 15.67 1.67 15.53
N LYS A 182 15.06 0.58 15.10
CA LYS A 182 14.77 -0.56 15.97
C LYS A 182 15.93 -1.52 16.11
N PHE A 183 16.69 -1.75 15.04
CA PHE A 183 17.70 -2.81 14.99
C PHE A 183 19.11 -2.32 14.72
N ASP A 184 19.29 -1.03 14.49
CA ASP A 184 20.58 -0.43 14.06
C ASP A 184 21.20 -1.12 12.84
N ILE A 185 20.32 -1.54 11.90
CA ILE A 185 20.71 -2.22 10.67
C ILE A 185 20.22 -1.47 9.44
N MET A 186 21.03 -1.48 8.40
CA MET A 186 20.64 -1.06 7.05
C MET A 186 20.43 -2.31 6.19
N ASP A 187 19.20 -2.81 6.14
CA ASP A 187 18.86 -3.96 5.30
C ASP A 187 18.70 -3.55 3.83
N SER A 188 19.04 -4.47 2.93
CA SER A 188 18.81 -4.35 1.48
C SER A 188 17.34 -4.57 1.07
N GLY A 189 16.47 -4.95 2.02
CA GLY A 189 15.06 -5.27 1.77
C GLY A 189 14.20 -4.10 1.27
N ALA A 190 14.68 -2.87 1.43
CA ALA A 190 13.99 -1.64 1.02
C ALA A 190 14.35 -1.16 -0.41
N GLU A 191 14.90 -2.01 -1.29
CA GLU A 191 15.33 -1.61 -2.64
C GLU A 191 14.17 -1.02 -3.47
N SER A 192 12.98 -1.67 -3.45
CA SER A 192 11.79 -1.17 -4.15
C SER A 192 11.31 0.16 -3.58
N ASP A 193 11.26 0.29 -2.25
CA ASP A 193 10.79 1.50 -1.58
C ASP A 193 11.72 2.68 -1.84
N LEU A 194 13.04 2.43 -1.87
CA LEU A 194 14.01 3.44 -2.24
C LEU A 194 13.84 3.88 -3.70
N ALA A 195 13.61 2.92 -4.63
CA ALA A 195 13.36 3.24 -6.02
C ALA A 195 12.09 4.11 -6.18
N ASP A 196 11.02 3.77 -5.46
CA ASP A 196 9.76 4.54 -5.46
C ASP A 196 9.98 5.94 -4.86
N ALA A 197 10.68 6.04 -3.72
CA ALA A 197 10.99 7.32 -3.09
C ALA A 197 11.80 8.23 -4.03
N PHE A 198 12.84 7.70 -4.68
CA PHE A 198 13.64 8.44 -5.64
C PHE A 198 12.84 8.84 -6.88
N GLY A 199 11.94 7.98 -7.38
CA GLY A 199 11.03 8.29 -8.48
C GLY A 199 10.15 9.49 -8.15
N HIS A 200 9.46 9.48 -7.01
CA HIS A 200 8.60 10.57 -6.57
C HIS A 200 9.37 11.86 -6.25
N ALA A 201 10.57 11.75 -5.66
CA ALA A 201 11.41 12.92 -5.40
C ALA A 201 11.89 13.56 -6.71
N LYS A 202 12.22 12.75 -7.71
CA LYS A 202 12.60 13.23 -9.04
C LYS A 202 11.46 13.96 -9.73
N GLU A 203 10.22 13.44 -9.67
CA GLU A 203 9.03 14.12 -10.20
C GLU A 203 8.81 15.49 -9.50
N LEU A 204 9.02 15.59 -8.19
CA LEU A 204 8.95 16.85 -7.47
C LEU A 204 9.99 17.88 -7.97
N VAL A 205 11.20 17.41 -8.23
CA VAL A 205 12.32 18.28 -8.65
C VAL A 205 12.19 18.70 -10.11
N GLU A 206 11.92 17.75 -11.02
CA GLU A 206 11.90 17.98 -12.46
C GLU A 206 10.59 18.61 -12.95
N ASP A 207 9.45 18.08 -12.52
CA ASP A 207 8.15 18.37 -13.13
C ASP A 207 7.36 19.44 -12.35
N SER A 208 7.45 19.39 -11.01
CA SER A 208 6.69 20.32 -10.16
C SER A 208 7.43 21.62 -9.87
N CYS A 209 8.69 21.76 -10.29
CA CYS A 209 9.56 22.88 -9.95
C CYS A 209 9.61 23.23 -8.45
N TYR A 210 9.33 22.25 -7.58
CA TYR A 210 9.26 22.43 -6.14
C TYR A 210 10.56 22.99 -5.55
N CYS A 211 11.69 22.53 -6.10
CA CYS A 211 13.03 22.98 -5.68
C CYS A 211 13.59 24.14 -6.51
N GLY A 212 12.79 24.71 -7.41
CA GLY A 212 13.16 25.88 -8.22
C GLY A 212 13.04 25.66 -9.73
N PHE A 213 12.68 26.72 -10.44
CA PHE A 213 12.44 26.67 -11.89
C PHE A 213 13.70 26.38 -12.72
N ASN A 214 14.89 26.58 -12.17
CA ASN A 214 16.17 26.28 -12.83
C ASN A 214 16.47 24.78 -12.94
N LEU A 215 15.61 23.93 -12.39
CA LEU A 215 15.69 22.48 -12.47
C LEU A 215 14.63 21.88 -13.40
N TYR A 216 13.77 22.74 -13.96
CA TYR A 216 12.74 22.29 -14.90
C TYR A 216 13.36 21.67 -16.15
N ARG A 217 12.84 20.54 -16.54
CA ARG A 217 13.21 19.80 -17.75
C ARG A 217 12.14 19.97 -18.82
N ASP A 218 12.48 20.69 -19.89
CA ASP A 218 11.64 20.70 -21.07
C ASP A 218 11.79 19.40 -21.89
N GLY A 219 10.88 19.15 -22.81
CA GLY A 219 10.84 17.93 -23.62
C GLY A 219 12.04 17.72 -24.57
N TYR A 220 12.98 18.66 -24.66
CA TYR A 220 14.10 18.63 -25.62
C TYR A 220 15.38 17.98 -25.07
N GLY A 221 15.36 17.52 -23.85
CA GLY A 221 16.48 16.86 -23.20
C GLY A 221 17.32 17.81 -22.36
N ALA A 222 17.84 17.30 -21.25
CA ALA A 222 18.65 18.07 -20.32
C ALA A 222 20.12 17.99 -20.69
N SER A 223 20.86 19.11 -20.50
CA SER A 223 22.32 19.08 -20.52
C SER A 223 22.87 18.19 -19.40
N GLU A 224 24.09 17.71 -19.52
CA GLU A 224 24.72 16.90 -18.46
C GLU A 224 24.85 17.69 -17.15
N ASP A 225 25.09 19.00 -17.20
CA ASP A 225 25.09 19.87 -16.03
C ASP A 225 23.72 19.92 -15.35
N LEU A 226 22.64 20.07 -16.11
CA LEU A 226 21.29 20.08 -15.56
C LEU A 226 20.93 18.72 -14.93
N LYS A 227 21.26 17.60 -15.59
CA LYS A 227 21.06 16.26 -15.03
C LYS A 227 21.78 16.09 -13.70
N SER A 228 23.06 16.46 -13.64
CA SER A 228 23.86 16.38 -12.42
C SER A 228 23.26 17.21 -11.28
N ARG A 229 22.77 18.42 -11.57
CA ARG A 229 22.11 19.26 -10.55
C ARG A 229 20.79 18.66 -10.08
N ILE A 230 19.98 18.11 -10.99
CA ILE A 230 18.74 17.41 -10.64
C ILE A 230 19.04 16.22 -9.73
N GLU A 231 20.03 15.41 -10.05
CA GLU A 231 20.43 14.26 -9.23
C GLU A 231 20.89 14.69 -7.83
N GLN A 232 21.71 15.74 -7.73
CA GLN A 232 22.17 16.28 -6.45
C GLN A 232 21.02 16.81 -5.59
N VAL A 233 20.08 17.57 -6.18
CA VAL A 233 18.92 18.09 -5.45
C VAL A 233 17.98 16.96 -5.05
N THR A 234 17.74 15.98 -5.92
CA THR A 234 16.93 14.80 -5.60
C THR A 234 17.51 14.05 -4.41
N ALA A 235 18.83 13.80 -4.41
CA ALA A 235 19.51 13.14 -3.29
C ALA A 235 19.37 13.95 -1.98
N ALA A 236 19.50 15.28 -2.04
CA ALA A 236 19.35 16.14 -0.86
C ALA A 236 17.91 16.13 -0.32
N GLU A 237 16.91 16.08 -1.20
CA GLU A 237 15.49 15.94 -0.81
C GLU A 237 15.23 14.57 -0.16
N ILE A 238 15.76 13.48 -0.72
CA ILE A 238 15.65 12.15 -0.11
C ILE A 238 16.22 12.16 1.32
N GLU A 239 17.40 12.71 1.53
CA GLU A 239 18.01 12.84 2.86
C GLU A 239 17.15 13.70 3.82
N ARG A 240 16.53 14.75 3.31
CA ARG A 240 15.61 15.59 4.10
C ARG A 240 14.38 14.79 4.53
N TYR A 241 13.73 14.07 3.61
CA TYR A 241 12.57 13.26 3.91
C TYR A 241 12.92 12.05 4.78
N TYR A 242 14.09 11.44 4.60
CA TYR A 242 14.54 10.36 5.45
C TYR A 242 14.71 10.79 6.91
N ARG A 243 15.33 11.94 7.15
CA ARG A 243 15.40 12.54 8.50
C ARG A 243 14.00 12.81 9.07
N LYS A 244 13.08 13.27 8.23
CA LYS A 244 11.69 13.51 8.64
C LYS A 244 10.94 12.21 8.98
N ALA A 245 11.12 11.15 8.20
CA ALA A 245 10.57 9.82 8.53
C ALA A 245 11.10 9.31 9.87
N LYS A 246 12.38 9.47 10.14
CA LYS A 246 12.98 9.13 11.45
C LYS A 246 12.40 9.95 12.59
N GLU A 247 12.18 11.26 12.39
CA GLU A 247 11.54 12.13 13.40
C GLU A 247 10.13 11.64 13.72
N ILE A 248 9.31 11.34 12.71
CA ILE A 248 7.97 10.79 12.86
C ILE A 248 7.99 9.51 13.67
N LEU A 249 8.86 8.57 13.32
CA LEU A 249 8.95 7.26 13.98
C LEU A 249 9.47 7.38 15.41
N SER A 250 10.51 8.21 15.64
CA SER A 250 11.06 8.44 16.99
C SER A 250 10.02 9.01 17.95
N ALA A 251 9.16 9.91 17.46
CA ALA A 251 8.09 10.49 18.26
C ALA A 251 6.93 9.49 18.52
N ASN A 252 6.86 8.38 17.76
CA ASN A 252 5.75 7.42 17.80
C ASN A 252 6.24 5.95 17.94
N MET A 253 7.31 5.73 18.70
CA MET A 253 7.90 4.39 18.86
C MET A 253 6.93 3.37 19.47
N ASP A 254 6.11 3.78 20.44
CA ASP A 254 5.10 2.89 21.05
C ASP A 254 4.07 2.43 20.01
N PHE A 255 3.69 3.32 19.10
CA PHE A 255 2.78 2.98 18.00
C PHE A 255 3.45 2.06 16.99
N LEU A 256 4.73 2.28 16.65
CA LEU A 256 5.51 1.40 15.79
C LEU A 256 5.62 -0.02 16.39
N ASP A 257 5.96 -0.13 17.66
CA ASP A 257 6.07 -1.41 18.35
C ASP A 257 4.72 -2.13 18.44
N ALA A 258 3.63 -1.42 18.72
CA ALA A 258 2.29 -1.99 18.75
C ALA A 258 1.86 -2.52 17.38
N MET A 259 2.13 -1.76 16.30
CA MET A 259 1.84 -2.21 14.93
C MET A 259 2.64 -3.45 14.55
N ALA A 260 3.96 -3.45 14.79
CA ALA A 260 4.84 -4.57 14.47
C ALA A 260 4.44 -5.84 15.23
N ASN A 261 4.14 -5.74 16.53
CA ASN A 261 3.70 -6.87 17.34
C ASN A 261 2.36 -7.43 16.84
N CYS A 262 1.39 -6.59 16.55
CA CYS A 262 0.10 -7.03 16.02
C CYS A 262 0.23 -7.68 14.63
N LEU A 263 1.13 -7.18 13.76
CA LEU A 263 1.47 -7.83 12.49
C LEU A 263 2.10 -9.21 12.69
N LEU A 264 2.93 -9.38 13.72
CA LEU A 264 3.51 -10.69 14.06
C LEU A 264 2.46 -11.68 14.57
N GLU A 265 1.47 -11.21 15.32
CA GLU A 265 0.40 -12.04 15.88
C GLU A 265 -0.63 -12.42 14.81
N LYS A 266 -1.11 -11.44 14.04
CA LYS A 266 -2.22 -11.63 13.10
C LYS A 266 -1.80 -11.92 11.67
N GLY A 267 -0.58 -11.55 11.27
CA GLY A 267 -0.10 -11.63 9.89
C GLY A 267 -0.69 -10.58 8.95
N VAL A 268 -1.89 -10.07 9.25
CA VAL A 268 -2.62 -9.05 8.50
C VAL A 268 -3.24 -8.05 9.47
N LEU A 269 -3.14 -6.77 9.16
CA LEU A 269 -3.86 -5.69 9.83
C LEU A 269 -4.78 -4.98 8.85
N THR A 270 -6.02 -4.78 9.25
CA THR A 270 -6.99 -3.96 8.56
C THR A 270 -6.99 -2.53 9.10
N MET A 271 -7.64 -1.60 8.39
CA MET A 271 -7.84 -0.23 8.88
C MET A 271 -8.54 -0.17 10.25
N TYR A 272 -9.36 -1.18 10.58
CA TYR A 272 -10.02 -1.27 11.90
C TYR A 272 -9.04 -1.64 12.99
N ASP A 273 -8.18 -2.64 12.76
CA ASP A 273 -7.10 -3.00 13.70
C ASP A 273 -6.18 -1.82 13.96
N ILE A 274 -5.79 -1.10 12.89
CA ILE A 274 -4.95 0.09 12.98
C ILE A 274 -5.63 1.18 13.82
N ALA A 275 -6.92 1.44 13.58
CA ALA A 275 -7.69 2.41 14.34
C ALA A 275 -7.80 2.04 15.82
N ASP A 276 -7.96 0.76 16.15
CA ASP A 276 -8.03 0.29 17.54
C ASP A 276 -6.66 0.40 18.23
N ILE A 277 -5.56 0.04 17.58
CA ILE A 277 -4.21 0.23 18.12
C ILE A 277 -3.93 1.72 18.38
N LYS A 278 -4.32 2.62 17.44
CA LYS A 278 -4.17 4.08 17.63
C LYS A 278 -4.86 4.60 18.89
N LYS A 279 -5.98 4.03 19.31
CA LYS A 279 -6.68 4.42 20.54
C LYS A 279 -5.89 4.08 21.82
N THR A 280 -5.00 3.10 21.74
CA THR A 280 -4.18 2.64 22.90
C THR A 280 -2.82 3.32 22.99
N CYS A 281 -2.37 3.99 21.92
CA CYS A 281 -1.07 4.65 21.85
C CYS A 281 -1.19 6.17 21.98
N ASN A 282 -0.14 6.80 22.48
CA ASN A 282 -0.02 8.25 22.47
C ASN A 282 0.52 8.72 21.12
N ILE A 283 -0.37 9.18 20.25
CA ILE A 283 0.00 9.60 18.89
C ILE A 283 0.50 11.04 18.89
N VAL A 284 1.72 11.24 18.44
CA VAL A 284 2.35 12.56 18.27
C VAL A 284 2.30 12.99 16.81
N SER A 285 1.55 14.05 16.54
CA SER A 285 1.53 14.64 15.19
C SER A 285 2.84 15.36 14.91
N VAL A 286 3.45 15.07 13.78
CA VAL A 286 4.68 15.69 13.31
C VAL A 286 4.38 16.31 11.94
N PRO A 287 4.34 17.66 11.82
CA PRO A 287 3.99 18.31 10.56
C PRO A 287 5.00 17.96 9.46
N MET A 288 4.51 17.83 8.21
CA MET A 288 5.33 17.60 7.03
C MET A 288 6.29 18.75 6.73
#